data_8b3402b7671e42bd3891c7c9a35a2761
#
_entry.id   8b3402b7671e42bd3891c7c9a35a2761
#
_cell.length_a   1.000
_cell.length_b   1.000
_cell.length_c   1.000
_cell.angle_alpha   90.00
_cell.angle_beta   90.00
_cell.angle_gamma   90.00
#
_symmetry.space_group_name_H-M   'P 1'
#
loop_
_entity.id
_entity.type
_entity.pdbx_description
1 polymer ?
#
loop_
_entity_poly.entity_id
_entity_poly.type
_entity_poly.pdbx_seq_one_letter_code
_entity_poly.pdbx_strand_id
1 'polypeptide(L)'
;MFNKVSASLCDLIGKDYVNAVLDARAALGEDISEASAAANEVIDFFPESAQNKDNDMLSIVGKQIVKPFVNSVDGAGTGSFQKALHKNSAPVTGIGSYRIGEDGKVYLIGKSEHYHTPMGHRFSGYKLIDNARKVGIVNATHNNTRGYITRLCEQELIKAVNKGNIASDKSLSSVINLETGSLAVEAGIKMMLTRFYRLDSSFDAPVYSGRIPVFFVMADSIGGKTANYHGTTVVAQTFRGMWPELYESIESNELYKVVSIKINDIEDFKSKMKRYNTGKYKTAGFLHEIILMNYGGIRLTPEFLRSAYELCEQYDTPELVDEIQSCMWYKGMFLFKLYGLKPDFVVVGKGFPGGEYPASKILISQRMDSLNQFGALVTNGQEELASLSYLITMRFMEENGEYVESLANDFHNKLTSVGKNYPALVSKVEGEGHLVCVHFYNL
;
A
#
# COMPACT_ATOMS: atom_id res chain seq x y z
N MET A 1 -7.82 -23.00 -7.26
CA MET A 1 -6.98 -24.05 -6.60
C MET A 1 -5.67 -23.39 -6.20
N PHE A 2 -5.13 -23.74 -5.02
CA PHE A 2 -3.83 -23.24 -4.57
C PHE A 2 -2.70 -23.84 -5.43
N ASN A 3 -1.86 -22.99 -6.02
CA ASN A 3 -0.71 -23.40 -6.79
C ASN A 3 0.54 -23.35 -5.90
N LYS A 4 1.30 -24.46 -5.85
CA LYS A 4 2.59 -24.45 -5.16
C LYS A 4 3.55 -23.51 -5.87
N VAL A 5 4.16 -22.61 -5.12
CA VAL A 5 5.17 -21.68 -5.61
C VAL A 5 6.48 -21.98 -4.93
N SER A 6 7.52 -22.13 -5.72
CA SER A 6 8.90 -22.22 -5.23
C SER A 6 9.81 -21.42 -6.16
N ALA A 7 10.85 -20.84 -5.60
CA ALA A 7 11.82 -20.06 -6.36
C ALA A 7 13.20 -20.05 -5.68
N SER A 8 14.22 -19.87 -6.48
CA SER A 8 15.57 -19.47 -6.04
C SER A 8 15.78 -17.96 -6.28
N LEU A 9 16.87 -17.41 -5.78
CA LEU A 9 17.27 -16.04 -6.14
C LEU A 9 17.48 -15.91 -7.64
N CYS A 10 18.10 -16.89 -8.28
CA CYS A 10 18.33 -16.89 -9.72
C CYS A 10 17.00 -16.79 -10.51
N ASP A 11 15.93 -17.40 -10.03
CA ASP A 11 14.61 -17.34 -10.67
C ASP A 11 13.96 -15.95 -10.52
N LEU A 12 14.19 -15.26 -9.41
CA LEU A 12 13.56 -13.97 -9.13
C LEU A 12 14.31 -12.77 -9.71
N ILE A 13 15.65 -12.76 -9.60
CA ILE A 13 16.47 -11.59 -9.96
C ILE A 13 17.40 -11.86 -11.13
N GLY A 14 17.32 -13.03 -11.75
CA GLY A 14 18.11 -13.41 -12.92
C GLY A 14 19.50 -13.95 -12.58
N LYS A 15 19.84 -15.05 -13.27
CA LYS A 15 21.11 -15.75 -13.09
C LYS A 15 22.33 -14.89 -13.41
N ASP A 16 22.23 -14.04 -14.42
CA ASP A 16 23.35 -13.19 -14.86
C ASP A 16 23.75 -12.17 -13.79
N TYR A 17 22.76 -11.56 -13.12
CA TYR A 17 23.03 -10.64 -12.01
C TYR A 17 23.65 -11.38 -10.81
N VAL A 18 23.09 -12.53 -10.44
CA VAL A 18 23.62 -13.35 -9.34
C VAL A 18 25.09 -13.77 -9.64
N ASN A 19 25.36 -14.23 -10.86
CA ASN A 19 26.72 -14.57 -11.27
C ASN A 19 27.66 -13.37 -11.18
N ALA A 20 27.23 -12.19 -11.63
CA ALA A 20 28.06 -10.97 -11.53
C ALA A 20 28.43 -10.63 -10.08
N VAL A 21 27.51 -10.85 -9.11
CA VAL A 21 27.79 -10.66 -7.68
C VAL A 21 28.83 -11.68 -7.19
N LEU A 22 28.66 -12.97 -7.55
CA LEU A 22 29.56 -14.05 -7.16
C LEU A 22 30.96 -13.86 -7.77
N ASP A 23 31.04 -13.50 -9.05
CA ASP A 23 32.32 -13.24 -9.74
C ASP A 23 33.05 -12.04 -9.11
N ALA A 24 32.36 -11.00 -8.73
CA ALA A 24 32.93 -9.85 -8.03
C ALA A 24 33.52 -10.25 -6.67
N ARG A 25 32.84 -11.10 -5.89
CA ARG A 25 33.34 -11.60 -4.61
C ARG A 25 34.54 -12.52 -4.78
N ALA A 26 34.48 -13.42 -5.78
CA ALA A 26 35.65 -14.28 -6.11
C ALA A 26 36.89 -13.46 -6.50
N ALA A 27 36.68 -12.35 -7.26
CA ALA A 27 37.78 -11.44 -7.62
C ALA A 27 38.37 -10.70 -6.40
N LEU A 28 37.61 -10.57 -5.30
CA LEU A 28 38.08 -10.07 -4.01
C LEU A 28 38.79 -11.15 -3.17
N GLY A 29 38.90 -12.40 -3.68
CA GLY A 29 39.53 -13.51 -2.99
C GLY A 29 38.66 -14.24 -1.96
N GLU A 30 37.35 -14.04 -1.99
CA GLU A 30 36.41 -14.70 -1.08
C GLU A 30 36.06 -16.12 -1.56
N ASP A 31 35.83 -17.05 -0.63
CA ASP A 31 35.18 -18.33 -0.93
C ASP A 31 33.69 -18.10 -1.17
N ILE A 32 33.26 -18.39 -2.38
CA ILE A 32 31.84 -18.19 -2.81
C ILE A 32 30.99 -19.47 -2.73
N SER A 33 31.50 -20.56 -2.15
CA SER A 33 30.81 -21.87 -2.14
C SER A 33 29.45 -21.79 -1.44
N GLU A 34 29.39 -21.21 -0.24
CA GLU A 34 28.16 -21.01 0.51
C GLU A 34 27.20 -20.00 -0.21
N ALA A 35 27.77 -18.93 -0.75
CA ALA A 35 27.02 -17.93 -1.49
C ALA A 35 26.39 -18.52 -2.75
N SER A 36 27.11 -19.33 -3.51
CA SER A 36 26.61 -20.03 -4.69
C SER A 36 25.50 -21.03 -4.33
N ALA A 37 25.67 -21.78 -3.24
CA ALA A 37 24.62 -22.68 -2.75
C ALA A 37 23.34 -21.90 -2.36
N ALA A 38 23.48 -20.80 -1.62
CA ALA A 38 22.35 -19.94 -1.23
C ALA A 38 21.64 -19.32 -2.43
N ALA A 39 22.37 -18.92 -3.47
CA ALA A 39 21.80 -18.36 -4.69
C ALA A 39 20.90 -19.33 -5.45
N ASN A 40 21.24 -20.61 -5.43
CA ASN A 40 20.54 -21.66 -6.15
C ASN A 40 19.55 -22.45 -5.27
N GLU A 41 19.48 -22.18 -3.97
CA GLU A 41 18.55 -22.84 -3.07
C GLU A 41 17.11 -22.52 -3.47
N VAL A 42 16.34 -23.56 -3.81
CA VAL A 42 14.92 -23.43 -4.17
C VAL A 42 14.09 -23.44 -2.88
N ILE A 43 13.36 -22.38 -2.62
CA ILE A 43 12.52 -22.22 -1.44
C ILE A 43 11.07 -22.48 -1.81
N ASP A 44 10.42 -23.45 -1.14
CA ASP A 44 8.97 -23.61 -1.18
C ASP A 44 8.33 -22.51 -0.32
N PHE A 45 7.42 -21.73 -0.91
CA PHE A 45 6.79 -20.58 -0.26
C PHE A 45 5.84 -20.98 0.86
N PHE A 46 5.12 -22.09 0.70
CA PHE A 46 4.20 -22.62 1.70
C PHE A 46 4.38 -24.12 1.87
N PRO A 47 5.47 -24.59 2.52
CA PRO A 47 5.68 -26.00 2.76
C PRO A 47 4.57 -26.57 3.62
N GLU A 48 4.23 -27.84 3.41
CA GLU A 48 3.14 -28.54 4.12
C GLU A 48 3.29 -28.47 5.63
N SER A 49 4.52 -28.52 6.14
CA SER A 49 4.81 -28.37 7.57
C SER A 49 4.38 -27.01 8.15
N ALA A 50 4.48 -25.94 7.37
CA ALA A 50 4.02 -24.62 7.78
C ALA A 50 2.50 -24.52 7.77
N GLN A 51 1.86 -25.09 6.74
CA GLN A 51 0.39 -25.12 6.62
C GLN A 51 -0.25 -25.94 7.75
N ASN A 52 0.30 -27.11 8.05
CA ASN A 52 -0.20 -27.97 9.16
C ASN A 52 -0.07 -27.22 10.49
N LYS A 53 1.05 -26.56 10.73
CA LYS A 53 1.26 -25.81 11.96
C LYS A 53 0.31 -24.61 12.08
N ASP A 54 0.01 -23.91 11.00
CA ASP A 54 -0.96 -22.81 11.00
C ASP A 54 -2.36 -23.32 11.37
N ASN A 55 -2.78 -24.46 10.82
CA ASN A 55 -4.05 -25.10 11.15
C ASN A 55 -4.13 -25.54 12.64
N ASP A 56 -3.06 -26.10 13.19
CA ASP A 56 -3.02 -26.55 14.60
C ASP A 56 -3.17 -25.37 15.57
N MET A 57 -2.64 -24.19 15.22
CA MET A 57 -2.67 -23.00 16.06
C MET A 57 -4.08 -22.49 16.33
N LEU A 58 -5.04 -22.70 15.41
CA LEU A 58 -6.41 -22.20 15.56
C LEU A 58 -7.08 -22.71 16.85
N SER A 59 -6.82 -23.95 17.24
CA SER A 59 -7.41 -24.60 18.42
C SER A 59 -6.91 -24.03 19.76
N ILE A 60 -5.81 -23.29 19.76
CA ILE A 60 -5.15 -22.75 20.94
C ILE A 60 -5.20 -21.22 21.02
N VAL A 61 -5.92 -20.55 20.11
CA VAL A 61 -6.14 -19.10 20.17
C VAL A 61 -6.79 -18.73 21.51
N GLY A 62 -6.26 -17.67 22.15
CA GLY A 62 -6.66 -17.19 23.46
C GLY A 62 -6.06 -17.96 24.64
N LYS A 63 -5.44 -19.13 24.42
CA LYS A 63 -4.79 -19.91 25.50
C LYS A 63 -3.37 -19.37 25.75
N GLN A 64 -3.00 -19.39 27.02
CA GLN A 64 -1.62 -19.15 27.43
C GLN A 64 -0.81 -20.46 27.24
N ILE A 65 0.23 -20.42 26.39
CA ILE A 65 1.05 -21.58 26.04
C ILE A 65 2.49 -21.49 26.59
N VAL A 66 2.91 -20.29 26.98
CA VAL A 66 4.19 -20.04 27.65
C VAL A 66 3.99 -19.09 28.84
N LYS A 67 4.97 -19.03 29.74
CA LYS A 67 4.97 -18.06 30.84
C LYS A 67 5.04 -16.63 30.28
N PRO A 68 4.36 -15.65 30.93
CA PRO A 68 4.48 -14.26 30.55
C PRO A 68 5.93 -13.76 30.59
N PHE A 69 6.27 -12.86 29.69
CA PHE A 69 7.56 -12.18 29.70
C PHE A 69 7.59 -11.10 30.78
N VAL A 70 8.26 -11.40 31.89
CA VAL A 70 8.22 -10.52 33.11
C VAL A 70 9.19 -9.35 33.06
N ASN A 71 10.24 -9.41 32.22
CA ASN A 71 11.25 -8.36 32.10
C ASN A 71 10.95 -7.39 30.94
N SER A 72 9.68 -7.16 30.63
CA SER A 72 9.26 -6.19 29.63
C SER A 72 9.67 -4.75 30.00
N VAL A 73 9.89 -3.92 28.99
CA VAL A 73 10.26 -2.51 29.14
C VAL A 73 9.13 -1.59 28.68
N ASP A 74 9.06 -0.39 29.28
CA ASP A 74 8.03 0.58 28.91
C ASP A 74 8.37 1.39 27.65
N GLY A 75 9.65 1.41 27.28
CA GLY A 75 10.14 2.26 26.21
C GLY A 75 10.10 3.75 26.55
N ALA A 76 10.22 4.60 25.53
CA ALA A 76 10.18 6.06 25.65
C ALA A 76 9.09 6.63 24.70
N GLY A 77 7.91 6.04 24.73
CA GLY A 77 6.79 6.44 23.88
C GLY A 77 6.25 7.83 24.23
N THR A 78 5.79 8.55 23.22
CA THR A 78 5.10 9.84 23.39
C THR A 78 3.64 9.64 23.80
N GLY A 79 2.96 10.72 24.22
CA GLY A 79 1.53 10.71 24.50
C GLY A 79 0.64 10.20 23.35
N SER A 80 1.15 10.22 22.11
CA SER A 80 0.47 9.65 20.95
C SER A 80 0.20 8.15 21.05
N PHE A 81 1.04 7.41 21.81
CA PHE A 81 0.93 5.96 21.97
C PHE A 81 0.22 5.51 23.26
N GLN A 82 -0.03 6.41 24.21
CA GLN A 82 -0.56 6.03 25.54
C GLN A 82 -1.89 5.26 25.47
N LYS A 83 -2.79 5.63 24.53
CA LYS A 83 -4.08 4.95 24.34
C LYS A 83 -4.00 3.68 23.49
N ALA A 84 -2.90 3.47 22.78
CA ALA A 84 -2.70 2.37 21.85
C ALA A 84 -1.72 1.31 22.38
N LEU A 85 -1.13 1.52 23.53
CA LEU A 85 -0.16 0.60 24.11
C LEU A 85 -0.85 -0.61 24.75
N HIS A 86 -0.72 -1.77 24.14
CA HIS A 86 -1.25 -3.05 24.60
C HIS A 86 -0.11 -4.07 24.78
N LYS A 87 0.72 -3.89 25.81
CA LYS A 87 1.90 -4.75 26.07
C LYS A 87 1.59 -6.23 26.10
N ASN A 88 0.46 -6.63 26.74
CA ASN A 88 0.11 -8.04 26.84
C ASN A 88 0.08 -8.75 25.48
N SER A 89 -0.38 -8.07 24.44
CA SER A 89 -0.46 -8.62 23.08
C SER A 89 0.73 -8.23 22.21
N ALA A 90 1.74 -7.51 22.75
CA ALA A 90 2.96 -7.20 22.01
C ALA A 90 3.67 -8.50 21.61
N PRO A 91 4.14 -8.64 20.34
CA PRO A 91 4.60 -9.92 19.84
C PRO A 91 5.97 -10.31 20.40
N VAL A 92 6.03 -11.47 21.07
CA VAL A 92 7.28 -12.17 21.39
C VAL A 92 7.75 -12.98 20.18
N THR A 93 6.80 -13.61 19.47
CA THR A 93 7.02 -14.32 18.20
C THR A 93 5.73 -14.44 17.42
N GLY A 94 5.83 -14.81 16.13
CA GLY A 94 4.68 -15.06 15.29
C GLY A 94 4.91 -16.22 14.32
N ILE A 95 3.85 -16.82 13.83
CA ILE A 95 3.84 -17.83 12.76
C ILE A 95 2.51 -17.79 12.02
N GLY A 96 2.54 -17.76 10.70
CA GLY A 96 1.31 -17.67 9.90
C GLY A 96 0.41 -16.52 10.38
N SER A 97 -0.84 -16.81 10.60
CA SER A 97 -1.86 -15.83 11.04
C SER A 97 -1.90 -15.63 12.57
N TYR A 98 -0.85 -16.02 13.30
CA TYR A 98 -0.84 -15.98 14.76
C TYR A 98 0.41 -15.30 15.31
N ARG A 99 0.24 -14.70 16.48
CA ARG A 99 1.34 -14.22 17.31
C ARG A 99 1.19 -14.66 18.75
N ILE A 100 2.29 -14.76 19.46
CA ILE A 100 2.34 -14.99 20.90
C ILE A 100 2.70 -13.66 21.55
N GLY A 101 1.81 -13.18 22.44
CA GLY A 101 2.02 -11.93 23.16
C GLY A 101 2.99 -12.06 24.33
N GLU A 102 3.39 -10.93 24.91
CA GLU A 102 4.19 -10.90 26.14
C GLU A 102 3.50 -11.60 27.33
N ASP A 103 2.17 -11.66 27.33
CA ASP A 103 1.40 -12.44 28.33
C ASP A 103 1.41 -13.95 28.09
N GLY A 104 2.12 -14.42 27.08
CA GLY A 104 2.25 -15.83 26.73
C GLY A 104 1.04 -16.43 26.02
N LYS A 105 0.03 -15.63 25.66
CA LYS A 105 -1.16 -16.10 24.94
C LYS A 105 -0.99 -16.07 23.44
N VAL A 106 -1.75 -16.94 22.78
CA VAL A 106 -1.86 -16.97 21.32
C VAL A 106 -2.96 -16.01 20.85
N TYR A 107 -2.63 -15.14 19.92
CA TYR A 107 -3.54 -14.20 19.29
C TYR A 107 -3.67 -14.49 17.81
N LEU A 108 -4.91 -14.48 17.30
CA LEU A 108 -5.17 -14.44 15.86
C LEU A 108 -5.01 -13.00 15.36
N ILE A 109 -4.24 -12.80 14.32
CA ILE A 109 -4.02 -11.47 13.70
C ILE A 109 -5.13 -11.17 12.68
N GLY A 110 -6.31 -10.72 13.17
CA GLY A 110 -7.47 -10.47 12.31
C GLY A 110 -7.30 -9.30 11.34
N LYS A 111 -6.64 -8.22 11.75
CA LYS A 111 -6.31 -7.07 10.90
C LYS A 111 -4.93 -7.19 10.27
N SER A 112 -4.37 -8.39 10.26
CA SER A 112 -3.12 -8.75 9.58
C SER A 112 -1.97 -7.77 9.85
N GLU A 113 -1.72 -7.47 11.13
CA GLU A 113 -0.70 -6.49 11.52
C GLU A 113 -0.84 -5.18 10.72
N HIS A 114 -2.06 -4.65 10.68
CA HIS A 114 -2.40 -3.44 9.94
C HIS A 114 -2.17 -3.58 8.42
N TYR A 115 -2.51 -4.74 7.85
CA TYR A 115 -2.37 -5.08 6.43
C TYR A 115 -0.92 -5.26 5.94
N HIS A 116 0.06 -5.34 6.85
CA HIS A 116 1.48 -5.50 6.50
C HIS A 116 1.84 -6.93 6.07
N THR A 117 1.25 -7.96 6.67
CA THR A 117 1.69 -9.34 6.55
C THR A 117 0.66 -10.23 5.85
N PRO A 118 0.37 -10.00 4.54
CA PRO A 118 -0.62 -10.81 3.83
C PRO A 118 -0.22 -12.28 3.72
N MET A 119 1.08 -12.59 3.79
CA MET A 119 1.61 -13.95 3.77
C MET A 119 1.77 -14.56 5.17
N GLY A 120 1.40 -13.82 6.23
CA GLY A 120 1.59 -14.23 7.62
C GLY A 120 3.04 -14.08 8.12
N HIS A 121 3.21 -14.24 9.43
CA HIS A 121 4.52 -14.20 10.07
C HIS A 121 5.40 -15.38 9.65
N ARG A 122 6.69 -15.15 9.48
CA ARG A 122 7.69 -16.17 9.10
C ARG A 122 7.35 -16.87 7.78
N PHE A 123 6.79 -16.14 6.83
CA PHE A 123 6.55 -16.66 5.50
C PHE A 123 7.85 -17.21 4.88
N SER A 124 7.83 -18.47 4.45
CA SER A 124 9.05 -19.19 4.03
C SER A 124 9.73 -18.53 2.82
N GLY A 125 8.96 -17.88 1.93
CA GLY A 125 9.51 -17.16 0.77
C GLY A 125 10.54 -16.10 1.14
N TYR A 126 10.43 -15.47 2.33
CA TYR A 126 11.38 -14.43 2.76
C TYR A 126 12.75 -14.98 3.17
N LYS A 127 12.94 -16.31 3.24
CA LYS A 127 14.29 -16.91 3.32
C LYS A 127 15.17 -16.48 2.14
N LEU A 128 14.57 -16.13 1.01
CA LEU A 128 15.32 -15.59 -0.14
C LEU A 128 16.00 -14.24 0.16
N ILE A 129 15.47 -13.46 1.11
CA ILE A 129 16.16 -12.24 1.59
C ILE A 129 17.44 -12.60 2.36
N ASP A 130 17.38 -13.64 3.20
CA ASP A 130 18.55 -14.13 3.91
C ASP A 130 19.57 -14.73 2.94
N ASN A 131 19.11 -15.43 1.91
CA ASN A 131 19.96 -15.93 0.84
C ASN A 131 20.63 -14.78 0.05
N ALA A 132 19.91 -13.69 -0.22
CA ALA A 132 20.48 -12.49 -0.85
C ALA A 132 21.61 -11.87 -0.02
N ARG A 133 21.44 -11.82 1.32
CA ARG A 133 22.52 -11.38 2.23
C ARG A 133 23.74 -12.30 2.18
N LYS A 134 23.55 -13.63 2.15
CA LYS A 134 24.62 -14.61 2.01
C LYS A 134 25.35 -14.50 0.67
N VAL A 135 24.63 -14.24 -0.40
CA VAL A 135 25.19 -13.97 -1.72
C VAL A 135 26.03 -12.70 -1.72
N GLY A 136 25.79 -11.77 -0.79
CA GLY A 136 26.52 -10.51 -0.67
C GLY A 136 25.86 -9.35 -1.41
N ILE A 137 24.56 -9.44 -1.67
CA ILE A 137 23.81 -8.34 -2.28
C ILE A 137 23.77 -7.17 -1.30
N VAL A 138 24.23 -6.01 -1.77
CA VAL A 138 24.26 -4.77 -0.99
C VAL A 138 22.85 -4.20 -0.87
N ASN A 139 22.38 -3.91 0.34
CA ASN A 139 21.05 -3.35 0.57
C ASN A 139 21.04 -1.82 0.42
N ALA A 140 21.92 -1.13 1.14
CA ALA A 140 21.97 0.32 1.16
C ALA A 140 22.68 0.86 -0.09
N THR A 141 22.00 1.68 -0.87
CA THR A 141 22.55 2.36 -2.04
C THR A 141 22.30 3.85 -1.94
N HIS A 142 23.11 4.64 -2.65
CA HIS A 142 22.86 6.08 -2.76
C HIS A 142 21.70 6.35 -3.73
N ASN A 143 20.92 7.40 -3.49
CA ASN A 143 19.76 7.78 -4.32
C ASN A 143 20.12 7.90 -5.82
N ASN A 144 21.35 8.29 -6.15
CA ASN A 144 21.81 8.45 -7.53
C ASN A 144 22.36 7.15 -8.14
N THR A 145 22.49 6.08 -7.34
CA THR A 145 23.04 4.79 -7.78
C THR A 145 22.04 3.67 -7.54
N ARG A 146 20.82 3.83 -8.07
CA ARG A 146 19.76 2.83 -7.96
C ARG A 146 20.26 1.45 -8.39
N GLY A 147 20.15 0.47 -7.49
CA GLY A 147 20.63 -0.86 -7.72
C GLY A 147 19.80 -1.65 -8.74
N TYR A 148 20.28 -2.83 -9.10
CA TYR A 148 19.64 -3.65 -10.12
C TYR A 148 18.27 -4.18 -9.68
N ILE A 149 18.15 -4.67 -8.44
CA ILE A 149 16.90 -5.27 -7.94
C ILE A 149 15.80 -4.20 -7.81
N THR A 150 16.17 -3.00 -7.38
CA THR A 150 15.23 -1.86 -7.32
C THR A 150 14.69 -1.53 -8.70
N ARG A 151 15.55 -1.44 -9.72
CA ARG A 151 15.12 -1.16 -11.10
C ARG A 151 14.29 -2.31 -11.70
N LEU A 152 14.65 -3.56 -11.39
CA LEU A 152 13.87 -4.74 -11.79
C LEU A 152 12.47 -4.71 -11.16
N CYS A 153 12.37 -4.42 -9.88
CA CYS A 153 11.09 -4.30 -9.17
C CYS A 153 10.21 -3.21 -9.78
N GLU A 154 10.78 -2.06 -10.13
CA GLU A 154 10.04 -0.99 -10.82
C GLU A 154 9.48 -1.47 -12.16
N GLN A 155 10.29 -2.16 -12.97
CA GLN A 155 9.84 -2.71 -14.26
C GLN A 155 8.72 -3.75 -14.09
N GLU A 156 8.84 -4.67 -13.14
CA GLU A 156 7.82 -5.68 -12.89
C GLU A 156 6.52 -5.07 -12.34
N LEU A 157 6.60 -4.04 -11.48
CA LEU A 157 5.42 -3.29 -11.03
C LEU A 157 4.71 -2.60 -12.20
N ILE A 158 5.44 -1.90 -13.06
CA ILE A 158 4.87 -1.21 -14.23
C ILE A 158 4.25 -2.23 -15.20
N LYS A 159 4.89 -3.36 -15.41
CA LYS A 159 4.36 -4.46 -16.21
C LYS A 159 3.07 -5.04 -15.61
N ALA A 160 3.06 -5.31 -14.29
CA ALA A 160 1.90 -5.87 -13.60
C ALA A 160 0.71 -4.91 -13.60
N VAL A 161 0.93 -3.63 -13.32
CA VAL A 161 -0.15 -2.63 -13.26
C VAL A 161 -0.77 -2.35 -14.61
N ASN A 162 0.02 -2.37 -15.70
CA ASN A 162 -0.48 -2.16 -17.06
C ASN A 162 -0.94 -3.44 -17.77
N LYS A 163 -0.78 -4.62 -17.18
CA LYS A 163 -1.18 -5.89 -17.79
C LYS A 163 -2.67 -5.86 -18.19
N GLY A 164 -2.94 -6.06 -19.48
CA GLY A 164 -4.29 -6.03 -20.04
C GLY A 164 -4.79 -4.64 -20.45
N ASN A 165 -4.02 -3.57 -20.25
CA ASN A 165 -4.39 -2.22 -20.66
C ASN A 165 -3.85 -1.90 -22.08
N ILE A 166 -4.61 -1.08 -22.82
CA ILE A 166 -4.11 -0.45 -24.05
C ILE A 166 -3.27 0.77 -23.64
N ALA A 167 -2.10 0.91 -24.24
CA ALA A 167 -1.20 2.04 -23.98
C ALA A 167 -1.89 3.40 -24.26
N SER A 168 -1.72 4.34 -23.35
CA SER A 168 -2.23 5.71 -23.45
C SER A 168 -1.31 6.65 -22.66
N ASP A 169 -1.56 7.94 -22.70
CA ASP A 169 -0.86 8.96 -21.89
C ASP A 169 -1.09 8.79 -20.37
N LYS A 170 -2.18 8.11 -20.00
CA LYS A 170 -2.48 7.66 -18.63
C LYS A 170 -1.83 6.33 -18.25
N SER A 171 -1.09 5.67 -19.16
CA SER A 171 -0.33 4.47 -18.79
C SER A 171 0.70 4.81 -17.72
N LEU A 172 0.73 4.02 -16.65
CA LEU A 172 1.72 4.18 -15.60
C LEU A 172 3.09 3.79 -16.15
N SER A 173 4.08 4.66 -16.02
CA SER A 173 5.39 4.52 -16.68
C SER A 173 6.58 4.71 -15.75
N SER A 174 6.38 5.37 -14.60
CA SER A 174 7.44 5.72 -13.67
C SER A 174 7.11 5.29 -12.25
N VAL A 175 8.13 5.04 -11.44
CA VAL A 175 7.99 4.68 -10.02
C VAL A 175 8.93 5.56 -9.18
N ILE A 176 8.42 6.14 -8.11
CA ILE A 176 9.23 6.71 -7.04
C ILE A 176 9.18 5.76 -5.84
N ASN A 177 10.37 5.35 -5.38
CA ASN A 177 10.54 4.48 -4.23
C ASN A 177 10.65 5.32 -2.96
N LEU A 178 9.84 4.97 -1.94
CA LEU A 178 9.66 5.71 -0.70
C LEU A 178 9.56 4.74 0.49
N GLU A 179 9.59 5.26 1.70
CA GLU A 179 9.56 4.43 2.92
C GLU A 179 8.14 4.21 3.44
N THR A 180 7.20 5.12 3.15
CA THR A 180 5.85 5.09 3.73
C THR A 180 4.80 5.64 2.76
N GLY A 181 3.56 5.14 2.87
CA GLY A 181 2.42 5.63 2.09
C GLY A 181 2.17 7.13 2.26
N SER A 182 2.47 7.68 3.43
CA SER A 182 2.35 9.14 3.66
C SER A 182 3.23 9.94 2.70
N LEU A 183 4.46 9.51 2.49
CA LEU A 183 5.38 10.16 1.55
C LEU A 183 4.99 9.91 0.09
N ALA A 184 4.43 8.73 -0.19
CA ALA A 184 3.96 8.38 -1.54
C ALA A 184 2.76 9.25 -1.95
N VAL A 185 1.79 9.44 -1.07
CA VAL A 185 0.66 10.37 -1.32
C VAL A 185 1.15 11.81 -1.43
N GLU A 186 2.06 12.23 -0.56
CA GLU A 186 2.65 13.59 -0.62
C GLU A 186 3.37 13.85 -1.95
N ALA A 187 4.08 12.85 -2.49
CA ALA A 187 4.69 12.96 -3.82
C ALA A 187 3.65 13.18 -4.92
N GLY A 188 2.52 12.46 -4.87
CA GLY A 188 1.39 12.66 -5.78
C GLY A 188 0.79 14.06 -5.68
N ILE A 189 0.55 14.55 -4.46
CA ILE A 189 0.05 15.92 -4.22
C ILE A 189 1.02 16.96 -4.76
N LYS A 190 2.33 16.80 -4.56
CA LYS A 190 3.36 17.69 -5.12
C LYS A 190 3.28 17.73 -6.63
N MET A 191 3.18 16.58 -7.32
CA MET A 191 3.04 16.53 -8.78
C MET A 191 1.76 17.19 -9.28
N MET A 192 0.66 17.05 -8.55
CA MET A 192 -0.58 17.77 -8.84
C MET A 192 -0.38 19.30 -8.70
N LEU A 193 0.35 19.74 -7.67
CA LEU A 193 0.63 21.16 -7.41
C LEU A 193 1.59 21.78 -8.43
N THR A 194 2.51 21.02 -9.06
CA THR A 194 3.39 21.57 -10.13
C THR A 194 2.62 22.07 -11.34
N ARG A 195 1.36 21.66 -11.51
CA ARG A 195 0.47 22.19 -12.56
C ARG A 195 -0.03 23.62 -12.27
N PHE A 196 0.15 24.13 -11.04
CA PHE A 196 -0.30 25.44 -10.55
C PHE A 196 0.85 26.34 -10.09
N TYR A 197 1.87 25.74 -9.49
CA TYR A 197 3.01 26.42 -8.89
C TYR A 197 4.31 25.84 -9.42
N ARG A 198 5.28 26.69 -9.72
CA ARG A 198 6.62 26.21 -10.05
C ARG A 198 7.24 25.51 -8.85
N LEU A 199 7.90 24.38 -9.07
CA LEU A 199 8.66 23.69 -8.04
C LEU A 199 9.89 24.53 -7.63
N ASP A 200 10.56 25.13 -8.63
CA ASP A 200 11.62 26.13 -8.46
C ASP A 200 11.69 27.05 -9.69
N SER A 201 12.62 28.01 -9.67
CA SER A 201 12.75 29.01 -10.72
C SER A 201 13.20 28.50 -12.10
N SER A 202 13.71 27.27 -12.17
CA SER A 202 14.15 26.63 -13.42
C SER A 202 13.02 26.02 -14.23
N PHE A 203 11.84 25.86 -13.63
CA PHE A 203 10.68 25.27 -14.30
C PHE A 203 9.92 26.32 -15.12
N ASP A 204 9.34 25.87 -16.22
CA ASP A 204 8.43 26.66 -17.04
C ASP A 204 7.19 27.11 -16.25
N ALA A 205 6.42 28.03 -16.79
CA ALA A 205 5.18 28.46 -16.20
C ALA A 205 4.19 27.27 -16.16
N PRO A 206 3.57 26.99 -14.99
CA PRO A 206 2.61 25.90 -14.87
C PRO A 206 1.39 26.08 -15.78
N VAL A 207 0.81 24.96 -16.23
CA VAL A 207 -0.36 24.95 -17.15
C VAL A 207 -1.54 25.74 -16.57
N TYR A 208 -1.73 25.69 -15.27
CA TYR A 208 -2.82 26.39 -14.56
C TYR A 208 -2.31 27.51 -13.66
N SER A 209 -1.21 28.17 -14.05
CA SER A 209 -0.69 29.34 -13.32
C SER A 209 -1.78 30.40 -13.11
N GLY A 210 -1.86 30.94 -11.90
CA GLY A 210 -2.89 31.93 -11.50
C GLY A 210 -4.27 31.35 -11.21
N ARG A 211 -4.47 30.04 -11.32
CA ARG A 211 -5.69 29.37 -10.88
C ARG A 211 -5.47 28.82 -9.46
N ILE A 212 -6.55 28.73 -8.68
CA ILE A 212 -6.54 28.15 -7.33
C ILE A 212 -6.75 26.64 -7.46
N PRO A 213 -5.79 25.80 -7.01
CA PRO A 213 -5.93 24.35 -7.03
C PRO A 213 -7.03 23.90 -6.06
N VAL A 214 -7.89 22.99 -6.52
CA VAL A 214 -8.95 22.40 -5.72
C VAL A 214 -8.79 20.89 -5.69
N PHE A 215 -8.60 20.32 -4.49
CA PHE A 215 -8.49 18.88 -4.28
C PHE A 215 -9.84 18.30 -3.87
N PHE A 216 -10.25 17.26 -4.56
CA PHE A 216 -11.41 16.46 -4.21
C PHE A 216 -10.97 15.26 -3.37
N VAL A 217 -11.65 15.08 -2.23
CA VAL A 217 -11.46 13.96 -1.32
C VAL A 217 -12.81 13.40 -0.93
N MET A 218 -12.87 12.13 -0.53
CA MET A 218 -14.15 11.55 -0.08
C MET A 218 -14.57 12.14 1.27
N ALA A 219 -15.81 12.49 1.42
CA ALA A 219 -16.40 12.89 2.69
C ALA A 219 -16.55 11.70 3.63
N ASP A 220 -16.72 11.97 4.91
CA ASP A 220 -17.22 10.98 5.86
C ASP A 220 -18.69 10.62 5.59
N SER A 221 -19.25 9.66 6.36
CA SER A 221 -20.62 9.18 6.18
C SER A 221 -21.70 10.26 6.39
N ILE A 222 -21.36 11.37 7.02
CA ILE A 222 -22.28 12.52 7.24
C ILE A 222 -21.98 13.70 6.31
N GLY A 223 -21.02 13.56 5.39
CA GLY A 223 -20.69 14.58 4.39
C GLY A 223 -19.71 15.67 4.88
N GLY A 224 -19.02 15.46 5.99
CA GLY A 224 -18.00 16.37 6.53
C GLY A 224 -16.67 16.35 5.78
N LYS A 225 -15.70 17.12 6.28
CA LYS A 225 -14.34 17.17 5.73
C LYS A 225 -13.41 16.08 6.29
N THR A 226 -13.83 15.34 7.30
CA THR A 226 -13.04 14.27 7.94
C THR A 226 -12.94 13.02 7.07
N ALA A 227 -12.68 13.25 5.81
CA ALA A 227 -12.59 12.24 4.78
C ALA A 227 -11.39 11.32 4.97
N ASN A 228 -11.12 10.51 3.99
CA ASN A 228 -10.09 9.50 3.92
C ASN A 228 -8.77 9.86 4.62
N TYR A 229 -8.13 8.83 5.15
CA TYR A 229 -6.79 8.93 5.67
C TYR A 229 -5.77 8.67 4.54
N HIS A 230 -5.12 9.75 4.09
CA HIS A 230 -4.08 9.70 3.05
C HIS A 230 -2.67 10.01 3.60
N GLY A 231 -2.41 9.67 4.85
CA GLY A 231 -1.12 9.83 5.47
C GLY A 231 -1.06 10.92 6.57
N THR A 232 0.16 11.17 7.05
CA THR A 232 0.45 11.99 8.23
C THR A 232 1.23 13.26 7.92
N THR A 233 1.46 13.60 6.65
CA THR A 233 2.03 14.90 6.28
C THR A 233 1.04 16.00 6.60
N VAL A 234 1.53 17.21 6.86
CA VAL A 234 0.65 18.36 7.20
C VAL A 234 -0.37 18.61 6.10
N VAL A 235 0.04 18.56 4.83
CA VAL A 235 -0.86 18.77 3.69
C VAL A 235 -1.95 17.70 3.64
N ALA A 236 -1.60 16.40 3.69
CA ALA A 236 -2.58 15.32 3.71
C ALA A 236 -3.52 15.41 4.93
N GLN A 237 -3.02 15.89 6.07
CA GLN A 237 -3.84 16.11 7.27
C GLN A 237 -4.83 17.27 7.10
N THR A 238 -4.47 18.35 6.39
CA THR A 238 -5.44 19.41 6.07
C THR A 238 -6.56 18.89 5.16
N PHE A 239 -6.27 17.94 4.27
CA PHE A 239 -7.28 17.29 3.43
C PHE A 239 -8.28 16.48 4.26
N ARG A 240 -7.86 16.01 5.43
CA ARG A 240 -8.69 15.29 6.38
C ARG A 240 -9.44 16.20 7.37
N GLY A 241 -9.28 17.51 7.29
CA GLY A 241 -9.90 18.48 8.20
C GLY A 241 -9.14 18.69 9.53
N MET A 242 -7.89 18.20 9.62
CA MET A 242 -6.99 18.52 10.72
C MET A 242 -6.33 19.88 10.47
N TRP A 243 -5.72 20.46 11.52
CA TRP A 243 -5.10 21.80 11.44
C TRP A 243 -6.07 22.89 10.97
N PRO A 244 -7.25 23.06 11.60
CA PRO A 244 -8.32 23.92 11.07
C PRO A 244 -7.87 25.38 10.88
N GLU A 245 -7.14 25.95 11.83
CA GLU A 245 -6.65 27.33 11.76
C GLU A 245 -5.61 27.53 10.64
N LEU A 246 -4.70 26.54 10.45
CA LEU A 246 -3.76 26.56 9.34
C LEU A 246 -4.51 26.44 8.01
N TYR A 247 -5.48 25.54 7.92
CA TYR A 247 -6.25 25.37 6.71
C TYR A 247 -7.10 26.62 6.38
N GLU A 248 -7.69 27.27 7.36
CA GLU A 248 -8.40 28.54 7.18
C GLU A 248 -7.47 29.61 6.60
N SER A 249 -6.23 29.70 7.11
CA SER A 249 -5.22 30.59 6.57
C SER A 249 -4.84 30.24 5.12
N ILE A 250 -4.68 28.97 4.79
CA ILE A 250 -4.39 28.52 3.43
C ILE A 250 -5.55 28.86 2.49
N GLU A 251 -6.79 28.62 2.88
CA GLU A 251 -7.98 28.87 2.06
C GLU A 251 -8.22 30.37 1.87
N SER A 252 -8.05 31.18 2.91
CA SER A 252 -8.24 32.65 2.86
C SER A 252 -7.19 33.34 1.99
N ASN A 253 -5.96 32.79 1.92
CA ASN A 253 -4.91 33.27 1.04
C ASN A 253 -4.97 32.62 -0.36
N GLU A 254 -6.01 31.85 -0.66
CA GLU A 254 -6.24 31.25 -1.98
C GLU A 254 -5.12 30.31 -2.46
N LEU A 255 -4.38 29.67 -1.53
CA LEU A 255 -3.26 28.80 -1.90
C LEU A 255 -3.76 27.46 -2.44
N TYR A 256 -4.71 26.82 -1.78
CA TYR A 256 -5.48 25.70 -2.28
C TYR A 256 -6.80 25.54 -1.50
N LYS A 257 -7.70 24.75 -2.09
CA LYS A 257 -8.99 24.41 -1.48
C LYS A 257 -9.20 22.91 -1.45
N VAL A 258 -9.78 22.41 -0.36
CA VAL A 258 -10.20 21.02 -0.21
C VAL A 258 -11.72 20.95 -0.26
N VAL A 259 -12.24 20.05 -1.09
CA VAL A 259 -13.67 19.85 -1.28
C VAL A 259 -13.99 18.38 -1.05
N SER A 260 -14.81 18.12 -0.03
CA SER A 260 -15.31 16.78 0.26
C SER A 260 -16.40 16.38 -0.74
N ILE A 261 -16.39 15.12 -1.18
CA ILE A 261 -17.39 14.52 -2.07
C ILE A 261 -18.18 13.50 -1.26
N LYS A 262 -19.50 13.57 -1.32
CA LYS A 262 -20.37 12.59 -0.66
C LYS A 262 -20.13 11.20 -1.22
N ILE A 263 -20.08 10.20 -0.33
CA ILE A 263 -19.81 8.81 -0.68
C ILE A 263 -20.88 8.32 -1.68
N ASN A 264 -20.43 7.83 -2.83
CA ASN A 264 -21.27 7.27 -3.91
C ASN A 264 -22.36 8.23 -4.46
N ASP A 265 -22.18 9.54 -4.30
CA ASP A 265 -23.10 10.57 -4.83
C ASP A 265 -22.48 11.22 -6.07
N ILE A 266 -22.82 10.70 -7.24
CA ILE A 266 -22.27 11.19 -8.52
C ILE A 266 -22.78 12.59 -8.87
N GLU A 267 -23.98 12.95 -8.45
CA GLU A 267 -24.53 14.29 -8.72
C GLU A 267 -23.80 15.35 -7.86
N ASP A 268 -23.44 15.02 -6.62
CA ASP A 268 -22.57 15.88 -5.80
C ASP A 268 -21.21 16.06 -6.47
N PHE A 269 -20.60 14.96 -6.96
CA PHE A 269 -19.32 15.01 -7.69
C PHE A 269 -19.41 15.90 -8.92
N LYS A 270 -20.40 15.67 -9.77
CA LYS A 270 -20.62 16.40 -11.03
C LYS A 270 -20.86 17.90 -10.82
N SER A 271 -21.71 18.24 -9.83
CA SER A 271 -22.00 19.64 -9.51
C SER A 271 -20.75 20.38 -9.03
N LYS A 272 -19.94 19.76 -8.18
CA LYS A 272 -18.68 20.30 -7.67
C LYS A 272 -17.61 20.37 -8.77
N MET A 273 -17.51 19.33 -9.62
CA MET A 273 -16.59 19.33 -10.76
C MET A 273 -16.86 20.53 -11.69
N LYS A 274 -18.13 20.77 -12.03
CA LYS A 274 -18.51 21.96 -12.83
C LYS A 274 -18.17 23.25 -12.11
N ARG A 275 -18.52 23.37 -10.81
CA ARG A 275 -18.30 24.57 -10.01
C ARG A 275 -16.83 24.96 -9.91
N TYR A 276 -15.96 23.96 -9.64
CA TYR A 276 -14.56 24.21 -9.35
C TYR A 276 -13.62 24.07 -10.58
N ASN A 277 -14.19 24.10 -11.78
CA ASN A 277 -13.45 24.27 -13.04
C ASN A 277 -13.87 25.56 -13.79
N THR A 278 -14.47 26.52 -13.07
CA THR A 278 -14.88 27.83 -13.62
C THR A 278 -14.22 28.98 -12.87
N GLY A 279 -14.07 30.13 -13.55
CA GLY A 279 -13.47 31.32 -12.97
C GLY A 279 -12.05 31.07 -12.48
N LYS A 280 -11.75 31.44 -11.24
CA LYS A 280 -10.40 31.30 -10.65
C LYS A 280 -10.04 29.90 -10.18
N TYR A 281 -10.98 28.98 -10.11
CA TYR A 281 -10.75 27.63 -9.60
C TYR A 281 -10.42 26.62 -10.71
N LYS A 282 -9.57 25.66 -10.39
CA LYS A 282 -9.31 24.47 -11.21
C LYS A 282 -9.10 23.26 -10.31
N THR A 283 -9.78 22.14 -10.60
CA THR A 283 -9.54 20.89 -9.89
C THR A 283 -8.11 20.40 -10.14
N ALA A 284 -7.38 20.19 -9.04
CA ALA A 284 -5.98 19.78 -9.03
C ALA A 284 -5.82 18.28 -8.95
N GLY A 285 -6.76 17.59 -8.28
CA GLY A 285 -6.75 16.14 -8.15
C GLY A 285 -7.96 15.61 -7.44
N PHE A 286 -8.27 14.34 -7.71
CA PHE A 286 -9.22 13.52 -6.96
C PHE A 286 -8.46 12.41 -6.25
N LEU A 287 -8.44 12.42 -4.91
CA LEU A 287 -7.74 11.44 -4.08
C LEU A 287 -8.76 10.55 -3.38
N HIS A 288 -8.61 9.23 -3.51
CA HIS A 288 -9.52 8.28 -2.89
C HIS A 288 -8.86 6.92 -2.61
N GLU A 289 -9.39 6.21 -1.60
CA GLU A 289 -9.34 4.75 -1.50
C GLU A 289 -10.60 4.18 -2.18
N ILE A 290 -10.59 2.92 -2.59
CA ILE A 290 -11.80 2.23 -3.08
C ILE A 290 -12.63 1.70 -1.91
N ILE A 291 -11.96 1.17 -0.89
CA ILE A 291 -12.59 0.74 0.35
C ILE A 291 -12.10 1.66 1.47
N LEU A 292 -13.00 2.45 2.03
CA LEU A 292 -12.70 3.44 3.05
C LEU A 292 -12.54 2.75 4.41
N MET A 293 -11.41 2.07 4.62
CA MET A 293 -11.19 1.24 5.82
C MET A 293 -11.25 2.03 7.12
N ASN A 294 -10.81 3.29 7.11
CA ASN A 294 -10.89 4.16 8.29
C ASN A 294 -12.33 4.66 8.58
N TYR A 295 -13.26 4.39 7.68
CA TYR A 295 -14.70 4.68 7.82
C TYR A 295 -15.54 3.41 7.88
N GLY A 296 -14.97 2.32 8.42
CA GLY A 296 -15.69 1.08 8.60
C GLY A 296 -15.85 0.26 7.33
N GLY A 297 -14.94 0.40 6.37
CA GLY A 297 -14.92 -0.43 5.17
C GLY A 297 -15.97 -0.05 4.12
N ILE A 298 -16.51 1.16 4.16
CA ILE A 298 -17.47 1.62 3.14
C ILE A 298 -16.81 1.56 1.77
N ARG A 299 -17.47 0.91 0.83
CA ARG A 299 -17.00 0.72 -0.53
C ARG A 299 -17.51 1.82 -1.46
N LEU A 300 -16.62 2.41 -2.25
CA LEU A 300 -17.01 3.20 -3.41
C LEU A 300 -17.47 2.26 -4.52
N THR A 301 -18.65 2.52 -5.09
CA THR A 301 -19.23 1.64 -6.10
C THR A 301 -18.52 1.78 -7.44
N PRO A 302 -18.44 0.70 -8.24
CA PRO A 302 -17.85 0.76 -9.58
C PRO A 302 -18.52 1.81 -10.47
N GLU A 303 -19.84 2.00 -10.35
CA GLU A 303 -20.62 2.98 -11.11
C GLU A 303 -20.21 4.41 -10.76
N PHE A 304 -20.08 4.70 -9.45
CA PHE A 304 -19.64 6.01 -8.97
C PHE A 304 -18.23 6.30 -9.48
N LEU A 305 -17.28 5.37 -9.29
CA LEU A 305 -15.90 5.59 -9.67
C LEU A 305 -15.71 5.73 -11.18
N ARG A 306 -16.38 4.91 -12.00
CA ARG A 306 -16.30 5.06 -13.46
C ARG A 306 -16.78 6.44 -13.91
N SER A 307 -17.96 6.86 -13.43
CA SER A 307 -18.49 8.18 -13.78
C SER A 307 -17.63 9.34 -13.25
N ALA A 308 -17.03 9.19 -12.05
CA ALA A 308 -16.10 10.17 -11.51
C ALA A 308 -14.83 10.30 -12.36
N TYR A 309 -14.26 9.18 -12.83
CA TYR A 309 -13.08 9.17 -13.69
C TYR A 309 -13.37 9.76 -15.09
N GLU A 310 -14.54 9.47 -15.67
CA GLU A 310 -14.97 10.12 -16.91
C GLU A 310 -15.05 11.65 -16.77
N LEU A 311 -15.58 12.14 -15.65
CA LEU A 311 -15.58 13.57 -15.35
C LEU A 311 -14.17 14.12 -15.09
N CYS A 312 -13.31 13.38 -14.41
CA CYS A 312 -11.91 13.76 -14.21
C CYS A 312 -11.18 13.91 -15.55
N GLU A 313 -11.37 12.99 -16.48
CA GLU A 313 -10.81 13.07 -17.83
C GLU A 313 -11.36 14.29 -18.59
N GLN A 314 -12.67 14.50 -18.60
CA GLN A 314 -13.30 15.65 -19.26
C GLN A 314 -12.76 16.99 -18.74
N TYR A 315 -12.45 17.08 -17.46
CA TYR A 315 -11.96 18.31 -16.83
C TYR A 315 -10.45 18.33 -16.59
N ASP A 316 -9.68 17.42 -17.18
CA ASP A 316 -8.22 17.32 -16.99
C ASP A 316 -7.82 17.39 -15.51
N THR A 317 -8.42 16.51 -14.72
CA THR A 317 -8.19 16.38 -13.28
C THR A 317 -7.50 15.05 -13.02
N PRO A 318 -6.25 15.03 -12.49
CA PRO A 318 -5.56 13.78 -12.18
C PRO A 318 -6.24 13.02 -11.04
N GLU A 319 -6.19 11.69 -11.11
CA GLU A 319 -6.72 10.80 -10.07
C GLU A 319 -5.58 10.08 -9.33
N LEU A 320 -5.63 10.09 -8.00
CA LEU A 320 -4.77 9.30 -7.14
C LEU A 320 -5.61 8.24 -6.43
N VAL A 321 -5.37 6.96 -6.74
CA VAL A 321 -5.92 5.86 -5.97
C VAL A 321 -4.91 5.39 -4.92
N ASP A 322 -5.35 5.42 -3.66
CA ASP A 322 -4.55 4.97 -2.54
C ASP A 322 -4.83 3.48 -2.28
N GLU A 323 -3.94 2.64 -2.79
CA GLU A 323 -3.98 1.18 -2.65
C GLU A 323 -3.13 0.67 -1.47
N ILE A 324 -2.67 1.55 -0.58
CA ILE A 324 -1.82 1.17 0.56
C ILE A 324 -2.45 0.08 1.42
N GLN A 325 -3.78 0.05 1.55
CA GLN A 325 -4.49 -0.94 2.35
C GLN A 325 -5.04 -2.10 1.51
N SER A 326 -5.32 -1.88 0.23
CA SER A 326 -5.96 -2.86 -0.65
C SER A 326 -5.00 -3.66 -1.51
N CYS A 327 -3.81 -3.16 -1.80
CA CYS A 327 -2.83 -3.87 -2.62
C CYS A 327 -2.47 -5.23 -2.01
N MET A 328 -2.21 -6.23 -2.87
CA MET A 328 -1.91 -7.63 -2.53
C MET A 328 -3.07 -8.47 -1.98
N TRP A 329 -4.25 -7.88 -1.70
CA TRP A 329 -5.41 -8.60 -1.18
C TRP A 329 -6.38 -9.06 -2.28
N TYR A 330 -6.12 -8.70 -3.54
CA TYR A 330 -7.00 -8.95 -4.67
C TYR A 330 -6.25 -9.59 -5.84
N LYS A 331 -6.98 -10.32 -6.67
CA LYS A 331 -6.47 -10.89 -7.92
C LYS A 331 -5.78 -9.80 -8.77
N GLY A 332 -4.58 -10.09 -9.26
CA GLY A 332 -3.78 -9.14 -10.01
C GLY A 332 -3.13 -8.04 -9.16
N MET A 333 -3.14 -8.20 -7.82
CA MET A 333 -2.45 -7.37 -6.82
C MET A 333 -3.08 -5.98 -6.57
N PHE A 334 -3.91 -5.47 -7.48
CA PHE A 334 -4.47 -4.11 -7.42
C PHE A 334 -5.99 -4.13 -7.55
N LEU A 335 -6.68 -3.54 -6.57
CA LEU A 335 -8.14 -3.48 -6.57
C LEU A 335 -8.69 -2.59 -7.69
N PHE A 336 -8.05 -1.44 -7.98
CA PHE A 336 -8.52 -0.51 -9.00
C PHE A 336 -8.65 -1.15 -10.39
N LYS A 337 -7.83 -2.17 -10.69
CA LYS A 337 -7.91 -2.91 -11.96
C LYS A 337 -9.20 -3.70 -12.11
N LEU A 338 -9.72 -4.26 -11.00
CA LEU A 338 -11.01 -4.97 -10.98
C LEU A 338 -12.18 -4.02 -11.24
N TYR A 339 -11.99 -2.73 -10.97
CA TYR A 339 -12.97 -1.66 -11.24
C TYR A 339 -12.83 -1.06 -12.64
N GLY A 340 -11.80 -1.48 -13.40
CA GLY A 340 -11.53 -0.96 -14.74
C GLY A 340 -11.05 0.50 -14.77
N LEU A 341 -10.48 0.99 -13.67
CA LEU A 341 -10.02 2.38 -13.55
C LEU A 341 -8.64 2.57 -14.19
N LYS A 342 -8.36 3.80 -14.62
CA LYS A 342 -7.07 4.23 -15.19
C LYS A 342 -6.61 5.50 -14.47
N PRO A 343 -6.08 5.39 -13.24
CA PRO A 343 -5.60 6.53 -12.47
C PRO A 343 -4.26 7.06 -13.01
N ASP A 344 -3.98 8.32 -12.70
CA ASP A 344 -2.67 8.93 -12.94
C ASP A 344 -1.63 8.49 -11.90
N PHE A 345 -2.10 8.18 -10.68
CA PHE A 345 -1.25 7.78 -9.58
C PHE A 345 -1.82 6.57 -8.85
N VAL A 346 -0.94 5.61 -8.56
CA VAL A 346 -1.27 4.46 -7.70
C VAL A 346 -0.25 4.40 -6.56
N VAL A 347 -0.72 4.47 -5.32
CA VAL A 347 0.13 4.38 -4.14
C VAL A 347 0.04 2.97 -3.57
N VAL A 348 1.20 2.32 -3.37
CA VAL A 348 1.31 0.95 -2.84
C VAL A 348 2.35 0.86 -1.72
N GLY A 349 2.20 -0.13 -0.86
CA GLY A 349 3.12 -0.41 0.24
C GLY A 349 2.58 -1.56 1.08
N LYS A 350 2.69 -1.47 2.41
CA LYS A 350 2.16 -2.44 3.39
C LYS A 350 2.26 -3.91 2.93
N GLY A 351 1.29 -4.39 2.18
CA GLY A 351 1.21 -5.79 1.73
C GLY A 351 2.33 -6.21 0.79
N PHE A 352 2.84 -5.32 -0.07
CA PHE A 352 3.90 -5.67 -1.01
C PHE A 352 5.22 -6.04 -0.35
N PRO A 353 5.79 -5.23 0.59
CA PRO A 353 7.00 -5.64 1.31
C PRO A 353 6.74 -6.71 2.38
N GLY A 354 5.49 -7.11 2.60
CA GLY A 354 5.10 -8.22 3.44
C GLY A 354 5.46 -8.12 4.92
N GLY A 355 5.70 -6.90 5.42
CA GLY A 355 6.16 -6.65 6.78
C GLY A 355 7.67 -6.74 6.99
N GLU A 356 8.44 -7.12 5.95
CA GLU A 356 9.90 -7.26 6.05
C GLU A 356 10.63 -5.92 6.03
N TYR A 357 10.09 -4.93 5.30
CA TYR A 357 10.68 -3.60 5.16
C TYR A 357 9.63 -2.49 5.19
N PRO A 358 9.96 -1.32 5.78
CA PRO A 358 9.16 -0.11 5.64
C PRO A 358 9.37 0.47 4.23
N ALA A 359 8.57 0.02 3.26
CA ALA A 359 8.71 0.43 1.86
C ALA A 359 7.34 0.70 1.24
N SER A 360 7.26 1.81 0.53
CA SER A 360 6.10 2.20 -0.27
C SER A 360 6.57 2.75 -1.61
N LYS A 361 5.71 2.70 -2.60
CA LYS A 361 6.00 3.22 -3.93
C LYS A 361 4.80 3.99 -4.44
N ILE A 362 5.06 5.00 -5.29
CA ILE A 362 4.03 5.63 -6.11
C ILE A 362 4.33 5.34 -7.58
N LEU A 363 3.35 4.80 -8.27
CA LEU A 363 3.38 4.56 -9.71
C LEU A 363 2.69 5.75 -10.38
N ILE A 364 3.27 6.25 -11.46
CA ILE A 364 2.97 7.57 -12.02
C ILE A 364 2.76 7.44 -13.53
N SER A 365 1.71 8.09 -14.05
CA SER A 365 1.51 8.24 -15.50
C SER A 365 2.55 9.19 -16.10
N GLN A 366 2.90 8.97 -17.36
CA GLN A 366 3.90 9.77 -18.05
C GLN A 366 3.58 11.27 -17.99
N ARG A 367 2.32 11.65 -18.11
CA ARG A 367 1.87 13.06 -18.10
C ARG A 367 2.04 13.75 -16.75
N MET A 368 2.21 13.00 -15.67
CA MET A 368 2.30 13.53 -14.31
C MET A 368 3.70 13.49 -13.71
N ASP A 369 4.69 12.88 -14.37
CA ASP A 369 6.06 12.80 -13.91
C ASP A 369 6.76 14.16 -14.04
N SER A 370 6.66 14.99 -13.01
CA SER A 370 7.03 16.42 -13.05
C SER A 370 7.96 16.89 -11.92
N LEU A 371 8.39 15.97 -11.02
CA LEU A 371 9.30 16.34 -9.94
C LEU A 371 10.77 16.29 -10.40
N ASN A 372 11.58 17.21 -9.87
CA ASN A 372 13.04 17.14 -10.01
C ASN A 372 13.62 16.09 -9.03
N GLN A 373 14.95 15.88 -9.09
CA GLN A 373 15.67 14.90 -8.29
C GLN A 373 15.39 15.00 -6.77
N PHE A 374 15.19 16.21 -6.23
CA PHE A 374 14.96 16.44 -4.81
C PHE A 374 13.48 16.60 -4.43
N GLY A 375 12.58 16.45 -5.40
CA GLY A 375 11.15 16.69 -5.17
C GLY A 375 10.49 15.68 -4.23
N ALA A 376 10.94 14.39 -4.26
CA ALA A 376 10.37 13.34 -3.43
C ALA A 376 11.35 12.25 -3.01
N LEU A 377 12.63 12.33 -3.36
CA LEU A 377 13.61 11.30 -2.97
C LEU A 377 13.81 11.25 -1.46
N VAL A 378 13.92 10.04 -0.93
CA VAL A 378 14.25 9.74 0.47
C VAL A 378 15.46 8.84 0.55
N THR A 379 16.22 8.92 1.65
CA THR A 379 17.51 8.22 1.79
C THR A 379 17.42 6.72 1.59
N ASN A 380 16.42 6.06 2.22
CA ASN A 380 16.29 4.60 2.19
C ASN A 380 15.32 4.08 1.10
N GLY A 381 14.81 4.95 0.24
CA GLY A 381 13.87 4.55 -0.81
C GLY A 381 14.46 3.58 -1.85
N GLN A 382 15.80 3.50 -1.94
CA GLN A 382 16.49 2.67 -2.94
C GLN A 382 17.07 1.36 -2.37
N GLU A 383 16.53 0.85 -1.26
CA GLU A 383 17.01 -0.40 -0.66
C GLU A 383 16.68 -1.62 -1.54
N GLU A 384 17.73 -2.38 -1.89
CA GLU A 384 17.66 -3.55 -2.78
C GLU A 384 16.81 -4.69 -2.16
N LEU A 385 17.01 -4.97 -0.86
CA LEU A 385 16.28 -6.05 -0.19
C LEU A 385 14.81 -5.70 0.07
N ALA A 386 14.48 -4.42 0.22
CA ALA A 386 13.11 -3.96 0.25
C ALA A 386 12.41 -4.21 -1.10
N SER A 387 13.10 -3.94 -2.21
CA SER A 387 12.59 -4.25 -3.55
C SER A 387 12.52 -5.76 -3.81
N LEU A 388 13.45 -6.56 -3.28
CA LEU A 388 13.39 -8.02 -3.34
C LEU A 388 12.15 -8.56 -2.63
N SER A 389 11.78 -8.00 -1.46
CA SER A 389 10.57 -8.42 -0.76
C SER A 389 9.30 -8.23 -1.59
N TYR A 390 9.22 -7.14 -2.38
CA TYR A 390 8.16 -6.93 -3.37
C TYR A 390 8.12 -8.04 -4.42
N LEU A 391 9.26 -8.36 -5.03
CA LEU A 391 9.35 -9.41 -6.07
C LEU A 391 8.92 -10.79 -5.55
N ILE A 392 9.29 -11.12 -4.30
CA ILE A 392 8.88 -12.37 -3.65
C ILE A 392 7.36 -12.44 -3.51
N THR A 393 6.75 -11.37 -2.99
CA THR A 393 5.29 -11.30 -2.77
C THR A 393 4.53 -11.31 -4.10
N MET A 394 5.02 -10.55 -5.09
CA MET A 394 4.45 -10.53 -6.45
C MET A 394 4.48 -11.91 -7.09
N ARG A 395 5.58 -12.65 -6.95
CA ARG A 395 5.72 -14.01 -7.49
C ARG A 395 4.64 -14.96 -6.96
N PHE A 396 4.31 -14.87 -5.67
CA PHE A 396 3.21 -15.65 -5.10
C PHE A 396 1.87 -15.26 -5.73
N MET A 397 1.58 -13.97 -5.85
CA MET A 397 0.29 -13.47 -6.34
C MET A 397 0.07 -13.73 -7.83
N GLU A 398 1.13 -13.73 -8.64
CA GLU A 398 1.05 -14.08 -10.06
C GLU A 398 0.51 -15.50 -10.27
N GLU A 399 0.93 -16.44 -9.45
CA GLU A 399 0.52 -17.84 -9.53
C GLU A 399 -0.80 -18.14 -8.80
N ASN A 400 -1.17 -17.32 -7.82
CA ASN A 400 -2.29 -17.61 -6.91
C ASN A 400 -3.43 -16.58 -6.95
N GLY A 401 -3.47 -15.68 -7.93
CA GLY A 401 -4.51 -14.65 -8.00
C GLY A 401 -5.94 -15.20 -7.99
N GLU A 402 -6.21 -16.28 -8.74
CA GLU A 402 -7.52 -16.96 -8.76
C GLU A 402 -7.88 -17.59 -7.40
N TYR A 403 -6.88 -18.15 -6.72
CA TYR A 403 -7.07 -18.74 -5.40
C TYR A 403 -7.39 -17.66 -4.36
N VAL A 404 -6.66 -16.54 -4.38
CA VAL A 404 -6.89 -15.37 -3.51
C VAL A 404 -8.30 -14.80 -3.74
N GLU A 405 -8.74 -14.66 -4.97
CA GLU A 405 -10.10 -14.22 -5.32
C GLU A 405 -11.17 -15.19 -4.79
N SER A 406 -10.96 -16.49 -4.95
CA SER A 406 -11.87 -17.51 -4.43
C SER A 406 -11.99 -17.46 -2.91
N LEU A 407 -10.85 -17.31 -2.19
CA LEU A 407 -10.85 -17.16 -0.73
C LEU A 407 -11.53 -15.87 -0.29
N ALA A 408 -11.30 -14.77 -1.00
CA ALA A 408 -11.92 -13.48 -0.73
C ALA A 408 -13.44 -13.56 -0.79
N ASN A 409 -13.97 -14.20 -1.83
CA ASN A 409 -15.40 -14.41 -2.02
C ASN A 409 -16.00 -15.31 -0.94
N ASP A 410 -15.34 -16.43 -0.63
CA ASP A 410 -15.79 -17.35 0.42
C ASP A 410 -15.80 -16.67 1.80
N PHE A 411 -14.74 -15.95 2.15
CA PHE A 411 -14.64 -15.19 3.39
C PHE A 411 -15.74 -14.13 3.51
N HIS A 412 -15.93 -13.32 2.49
CA HIS A 412 -16.96 -12.27 2.47
C HIS A 412 -18.37 -12.87 2.63
N ASN A 413 -18.67 -13.94 1.90
CA ASN A 413 -19.98 -14.62 1.96
C ASN A 413 -20.25 -15.23 3.34
N LYS A 414 -19.25 -15.90 3.93
CA LYS A 414 -19.36 -16.46 5.28
C LYS A 414 -19.57 -15.38 6.32
N LEU A 415 -18.81 -14.29 6.27
CA LEU A 415 -18.93 -13.18 7.21
C LEU A 415 -20.29 -12.49 7.09
N THR A 416 -20.78 -12.28 5.87
CA THR A 416 -22.11 -11.75 5.59
C THR A 416 -23.21 -12.67 6.14
N SER A 417 -23.04 -13.98 5.99
CA SER A 417 -23.99 -14.97 6.56
C SER A 417 -24.01 -14.92 8.09
N VAL A 418 -22.83 -14.83 8.71
CA VAL A 418 -22.75 -14.65 10.18
C VAL A 418 -23.47 -13.37 10.60
N GLY A 419 -23.25 -12.24 9.91
CA GLY A 419 -23.97 -11.00 10.19
C GLY A 419 -25.48 -11.16 10.14
N LYS A 420 -26.01 -11.86 9.13
CA LYS A 420 -27.44 -12.14 8.98
C LYS A 420 -28.00 -13.05 10.10
N ASN A 421 -27.17 -13.95 10.62
CA ASN A 421 -27.58 -14.85 11.72
C ASN A 421 -27.67 -14.15 13.08
N TYR A 422 -27.05 -12.97 13.22
CA TYR A 422 -27.06 -12.18 14.44
C TYR A 422 -27.60 -10.76 14.25
N PRO A 423 -28.83 -10.58 13.68
CA PRO A 423 -29.37 -9.29 13.30
C PRO A 423 -29.62 -8.34 14.48
N ALA A 424 -29.70 -8.86 15.70
CA ALA A 424 -29.81 -8.03 16.90
C ALA A 424 -28.48 -7.41 17.36
N LEU A 425 -27.34 -7.93 16.88
CA LEU A 425 -26.01 -7.48 17.24
C LEU A 425 -25.32 -6.76 16.07
N VAL A 426 -25.42 -7.34 14.87
CA VAL A 426 -24.74 -6.88 13.66
C VAL A 426 -25.69 -5.99 12.85
N SER A 427 -25.31 -4.73 12.68
CA SER A 427 -26.10 -3.79 11.88
C SER A 427 -25.85 -3.96 10.39
N LYS A 428 -24.61 -4.22 9.98
CA LYS A 428 -24.20 -4.46 8.59
C LYS A 428 -22.80 -5.06 8.49
N VAL A 429 -22.51 -5.62 7.31
CA VAL A 429 -21.18 -6.04 6.89
C VAL A 429 -20.83 -5.22 5.65
N GLU A 430 -19.71 -4.50 5.70
CA GLU A 430 -19.25 -3.59 4.66
C GLU A 430 -17.88 -4.01 4.14
N GLY A 431 -17.56 -3.63 2.90
CA GLY A 431 -16.27 -3.90 2.28
C GLY A 431 -16.35 -4.81 1.08
N GLU A 432 -15.23 -5.39 0.69
CA GLU A 432 -15.13 -6.32 -0.44
C GLU A 432 -14.00 -7.33 -0.22
N GLY A 433 -14.28 -8.59 -0.55
CA GLY A 433 -13.27 -9.65 -0.51
C GLY A 433 -12.65 -9.82 0.87
N HIS A 434 -11.34 -9.63 0.97
CA HIS A 434 -10.60 -9.73 2.22
C HIS A 434 -10.71 -8.51 3.14
N LEU A 435 -11.08 -7.36 2.60
CA LEU A 435 -11.21 -6.11 3.37
C LEU A 435 -12.66 -5.87 3.76
N VAL A 436 -13.05 -6.41 4.90
CA VAL A 436 -14.44 -6.41 5.38
C VAL A 436 -14.50 -5.93 6.83
N CYS A 437 -15.49 -5.10 7.12
CA CYS A 437 -15.81 -4.62 8.47
C CYS A 437 -17.19 -5.12 8.89
N VAL A 438 -17.30 -5.60 10.11
CA VAL A 438 -18.58 -5.94 10.76
C VAL A 438 -18.97 -4.77 11.66
N HIS A 439 -20.12 -4.19 11.43
CA HIS A 439 -20.67 -3.11 12.23
C HIS A 439 -21.67 -3.66 13.24
N PHE A 440 -21.55 -3.21 14.48
CA PHE A 440 -22.45 -3.58 15.56
C PHE A 440 -23.34 -2.37 15.90
N TYR A 441 -24.52 -2.63 16.50
CA TYR A 441 -25.43 -1.54 16.90
C TYR A 441 -24.92 -0.77 18.12
N ASN A 442 -24.32 -1.44 19.08
CA ASN A 442 -23.83 -0.85 20.32
C ASN A 442 -22.53 -1.55 20.76
N LEU A 443 -21.41 -0.95 20.52
CA LEU A 443 -20.12 -1.33 21.11
C LEU A 443 -19.49 -0.13 21.78
#